data_1a7855539c466c9e27b9d8f7f813b9fc
#
_entry.id   1a7855539c466c9e27b9d8f7f813b9fc
#
_cell.length_a   1.000
_cell.length_b   1.000
_cell.length_c   1.000
_cell.angle_alpha   90.00
_cell.angle_beta   90.00
_cell.angle_gamma   90.00
#
_symmetry.space_group_name_H-M   'P 1'
#
loop_
_entity.id
_entity.type
_entity.pdbx_description
1 polymer ?
#
loop_
_entity_poly.entity_id
_entity_poly.type
_entity_poly.pdbx_seq_one_letter_code
_entity_poly.pdbx_strand_id
1 'polypeptide(L)'
;MFEFSTHWVKNFLLYGVLLLLSSCLHDDPKGSYVGEVKDWVYEVFEGNLITDGKECRVELLLSQSPSKLSAEIRFAHPQMKPVSRLGTWEVGDGERIIRLDDDKKPGEFFLIKRGVRYAFQSIKGLRNDDGSSLLLMRNLGKSRKASFPIEITFGDEGGARVAGAGLPQMMTGEWSRVSDRVTVTIKLPKIVLEEEENIPEESYKYFLRCSEEADKALVLEKMVVMRPFVKEDGSKRQSWMSSLIFSDRPVLVAK
;
A
#
# COMPACT_ATOMS: atom_id res chain seq x y z
N MET A 1 -39.92 -27.11 -41.72
CA MET A 1 -40.19 -27.60 -40.34
C MET A 1 -38.84 -28.00 -39.77
N PHE A 2 -38.21 -27.12 -39.01
CA PHE A 2 -36.87 -27.35 -38.42
C PHE A 2 -37.08 -27.84 -37.01
N GLU A 3 -36.75 -29.09 -36.74
CA GLU A 3 -36.65 -29.63 -35.38
C GLU A 3 -35.39 -29.10 -34.73
N PHE A 4 -35.52 -28.13 -33.86
CA PHE A 4 -34.42 -27.71 -32.98
C PHE A 4 -34.19 -28.77 -31.91
N SER A 5 -33.05 -29.45 -32.02
CA SER A 5 -32.60 -30.51 -31.12
C SER A 5 -32.55 -30.03 -29.66
N THR A 6 -33.43 -30.54 -28.83
CA THR A 6 -33.53 -30.30 -27.38
C THR A 6 -32.27 -30.75 -26.60
N HIS A 7 -31.30 -31.41 -27.26
CA HIS A 7 -30.05 -31.88 -26.67
C HIS A 7 -29.05 -30.74 -26.38
N TRP A 8 -29.08 -29.67 -27.17
CA TRP A 8 -28.16 -28.54 -26.95
C TRP A 8 -28.50 -27.72 -25.72
N VAL A 9 -29.77 -27.53 -25.43
CA VAL A 9 -30.24 -26.75 -24.27
C VAL A 9 -29.92 -27.48 -22.95
N LYS A 10 -30.04 -28.81 -22.92
CA LYS A 10 -29.72 -29.63 -21.73
C LYS A 10 -28.21 -29.59 -21.40
N ASN A 11 -27.35 -29.64 -22.41
CA ASN A 11 -25.92 -29.60 -22.19
C ASN A 11 -25.45 -28.19 -21.74
N PHE A 12 -26.05 -27.11 -22.26
CA PHE A 12 -25.74 -25.75 -21.83
C PHE A 12 -26.15 -25.48 -20.38
N LEU A 13 -27.32 -26.01 -19.97
CA LEU A 13 -27.79 -25.92 -18.58
C LEU A 13 -26.89 -26.75 -17.64
N LEU A 14 -26.48 -27.93 -18.06
CA LEU A 14 -25.61 -28.79 -17.24
C LEU A 14 -24.20 -28.16 -17.04
N TYR A 15 -23.61 -27.58 -18.10
CA TYR A 15 -22.33 -26.85 -18.01
C TYR A 15 -22.47 -25.54 -17.21
N GLY A 16 -23.56 -24.83 -17.33
CA GLY A 16 -23.85 -23.64 -16.54
C GLY A 16 -23.97 -23.95 -15.04
N VAL A 17 -24.64 -25.05 -14.68
CA VAL A 17 -24.75 -25.50 -13.28
C VAL A 17 -23.45 -26.03 -12.74
N LEU A 18 -22.63 -26.75 -13.54
CA LEU A 18 -21.29 -27.19 -13.14
C LEU A 18 -20.33 -26.02 -12.93
N LEU A 19 -20.38 -24.97 -13.76
CA LEU A 19 -19.58 -23.76 -13.56
C LEU A 19 -20.02 -22.95 -12.33
N LEU A 20 -21.30 -22.94 -12.00
CA LEU A 20 -21.81 -22.32 -10.78
C LEU A 20 -21.47 -23.12 -9.51
N LEU A 21 -21.37 -24.45 -9.61
CA LEU A 21 -20.97 -25.30 -8.48
C LEU A 21 -19.46 -25.33 -8.24
N SER A 22 -18.63 -25.09 -9.25
CA SER A 22 -17.17 -25.02 -9.08
C SER A 22 -16.69 -23.71 -8.42
N SER A 23 -17.53 -22.68 -8.36
CA SER A 23 -17.18 -21.40 -7.70
C SER A 23 -17.36 -21.41 -6.18
N CYS A 24 -17.83 -22.52 -5.58
CA CYS A 24 -18.17 -22.61 -4.15
C CYS A 24 -17.28 -23.55 -3.34
N LEU A 25 -16.14 -24.00 -3.86
CA LEU A 25 -15.35 -25.06 -3.24
C LEU A 25 -14.28 -24.61 -2.23
N HIS A 26 -14.24 -23.35 -1.86
CA HIS A 26 -13.39 -22.95 -0.73
C HIS A 26 -14.26 -22.74 0.50
N ASP A 27 -13.98 -23.49 1.55
CA ASP A 27 -14.57 -23.25 2.86
C ASP A 27 -14.22 -21.84 3.36
N ASP A 28 -15.08 -21.27 4.19
CA ASP A 28 -14.79 -20.02 4.87
C ASP A 28 -13.52 -20.15 5.73
N PRO A 29 -12.65 -19.15 5.75
CA PRO A 29 -11.45 -19.22 6.58
C PRO A 29 -11.84 -19.30 8.05
N LYS A 30 -11.23 -20.26 8.78
CA LYS A 30 -11.43 -20.47 10.21
C LYS A 30 -10.10 -20.61 10.94
N GLY A 31 -10.04 -20.11 12.16
CA GLY A 31 -8.83 -20.16 12.97
C GLY A 31 -7.81 -19.11 12.59
N SER A 32 -6.57 -19.34 12.95
CA SER A 32 -5.46 -18.39 12.77
C SER A 32 -4.65 -18.71 11.53
N TYR A 33 -4.35 -17.67 10.78
CA TYR A 33 -3.45 -17.67 9.63
C TYR A 33 -2.25 -16.80 9.94
N VAL A 34 -1.06 -17.33 9.75
CA VAL A 34 0.20 -16.65 10.06
C VAL A 34 1.08 -16.55 8.84
N GLY A 35 1.83 -15.48 8.75
CA GLY A 35 2.79 -15.25 7.68
C GLY A 35 3.74 -14.11 7.99
N GLU A 36 4.55 -13.77 7.02
CA GLU A 36 5.48 -12.66 7.09
C GLU A 36 5.27 -11.72 5.92
N VAL A 37 5.14 -10.44 6.23
CA VAL A 37 5.13 -9.35 5.26
C VAL A 37 6.54 -8.81 5.12
N LYS A 38 7.14 -8.94 3.92
CA LYS A 38 8.43 -8.34 3.60
C LYS A 38 8.23 -7.03 2.89
N ASP A 39 8.66 -5.95 3.52
CA ASP A 39 8.55 -4.61 2.92
C ASP A 39 9.82 -3.79 3.11
N TRP A 40 9.96 -2.75 2.27
CA TRP A 40 11.04 -1.80 2.38
C TRP A 40 10.84 -0.93 3.61
N VAL A 41 11.74 -1.04 4.58
CA VAL A 41 11.75 -0.15 5.75
C VAL A 41 12.62 1.07 5.52
N TYR A 42 13.53 0.98 4.56
CA TYR A 42 14.41 2.06 4.17
C TYR A 42 14.77 1.92 2.69
N GLU A 43 14.49 2.94 1.91
CA GLU A 43 14.78 2.98 0.49
C GLU A 43 15.64 4.20 0.18
N VAL A 44 16.66 3.99 -0.61
CA VAL A 44 17.55 5.05 -1.09
C VAL A 44 17.45 5.08 -2.61
N PHE A 45 17.12 6.25 -3.14
CA PHE A 45 17.09 6.52 -4.57
C PHE A 45 18.12 7.58 -4.89
N GLU A 46 18.91 7.37 -5.93
CA GLU A 46 19.99 8.25 -6.33
C GLU A 46 19.86 8.64 -7.79
N GLY A 47 20.25 9.85 -8.11
CA GLY A 47 20.29 10.37 -9.48
C GLY A 47 21.02 11.70 -9.53
N ASN A 48 21.12 12.25 -10.73
CA ASN A 48 21.79 13.51 -10.97
C ASN A 48 20.82 14.49 -11.62
N LEU A 49 20.77 15.69 -11.06
CA LEU A 49 20.04 16.83 -11.59
C LEU A 49 21.03 17.77 -12.26
N ILE A 50 20.77 18.15 -13.49
CA ILE A 50 21.59 19.12 -14.22
C ILE A 50 20.91 20.48 -14.13
N THR A 51 21.56 21.43 -13.45
CA THR A 51 21.07 22.80 -13.26
C THR A 51 22.20 23.78 -13.51
N ASP A 52 21.96 24.81 -14.33
CA ASP A 52 22.96 25.81 -14.76
C ASP A 52 24.22 25.16 -15.34
N GLY A 53 24.04 24.10 -16.14
CA GLY A 53 25.12 23.33 -16.75
C GLY A 53 25.97 22.53 -15.76
N LYS A 54 25.55 22.39 -14.50
CA LYS A 54 26.26 21.67 -13.44
C LYS A 54 25.47 20.47 -12.95
N GLU A 55 26.20 19.40 -12.68
CA GLU A 55 25.64 18.18 -12.13
C GLU A 55 25.52 18.28 -10.61
N CYS A 56 24.30 18.14 -10.11
CA CYS A 56 23.98 18.06 -8.69
C CYS A 56 23.51 16.65 -8.36
N ARG A 57 24.23 15.94 -7.50
CA ARG A 57 23.78 14.62 -7.03
C ARG A 57 22.57 14.77 -6.12
N VAL A 58 21.55 13.99 -6.39
CA VAL A 58 20.33 13.93 -5.61
C VAL A 58 20.20 12.55 -4.98
N GLU A 59 19.97 12.51 -3.67
CA GLU A 59 19.68 11.31 -2.91
C GLU A 59 18.35 11.49 -2.19
N LEU A 60 17.37 10.63 -2.50
CA LEU A 60 16.07 10.58 -1.83
C LEU A 60 16.05 9.36 -0.91
N LEU A 61 15.80 9.59 0.36
CA LEU A 61 15.68 8.55 1.38
C LEU A 61 14.23 8.48 1.84
N LEU A 62 13.64 7.31 1.72
CA LEU A 62 12.29 7.02 2.23
C LEU A 62 12.42 6.00 3.35
N SER A 63 11.90 6.33 4.52
CA SER A 63 11.86 5.40 5.64
C SER A 63 10.44 5.14 6.09
N GLN A 64 10.20 3.91 6.48
CA GLN A 64 8.91 3.44 6.98
C GLN A 64 9.08 2.85 8.37
N SER A 65 8.30 3.35 9.29
CA SER A 65 8.10 2.75 10.62
C SER A 65 6.60 2.54 10.85
N PRO A 66 6.19 1.72 11.81
CA PRO A 66 4.77 1.52 12.11
C PRO A 66 3.97 2.81 12.35
N SER A 67 4.63 3.85 12.85
CA SER A 67 3.98 5.11 13.23
C SER A 67 4.25 6.28 12.27
N LYS A 68 5.22 6.16 11.34
CA LYS A 68 5.64 7.29 10.53
C LYS A 68 6.26 6.87 9.19
N LEU A 69 5.85 7.55 8.13
CA LEU A 69 6.48 7.53 6.82
C LEU A 69 7.29 8.82 6.67
N SER A 70 8.62 8.73 6.67
CA SER A 70 9.53 9.89 6.64
C SER A 70 10.29 9.93 5.32
N ALA A 71 10.50 11.13 4.80
CA ALA A 71 11.30 11.39 3.62
C ALA A 71 12.44 12.35 3.95
N GLU A 72 13.59 12.14 3.32
CA GLU A 72 14.68 13.10 3.30
C GLU A 72 15.21 13.19 1.87
N ILE A 73 15.37 14.38 1.35
CA ILE A 73 16.05 14.63 0.09
C ILE A 73 17.34 15.40 0.35
N ARG A 74 18.42 14.93 -0.26
CA ARG A 74 19.75 15.53 -0.16
C ARG A 74 20.21 15.97 -1.53
N PHE A 75 20.69 17.21 -1.61
CA PHE A 75 21.29 17.78 -2.80
C PHE A 75 22.78 18.03 -2.51
N ALA A 76 23.64 17.43 -3.30
CA ALA A 76 25.08 17.63 -3.21
C ALA A 76 25.58 18.26 -4.50
N HIS A 77 25.75 19.58 -4.47
CA HIS A 77 26.34 20.34 -5.55
C HIS A 77 27.88 20.39 -5.38
N PRO A 78 28.68 20.24 -6.45
CA PRO A 78 30.14 20.17 -6.33
C PRO A 78 30.79 21.38 -5.64
N GLN A 79 30.15 22.55 -5.71
CA GLN A 79 30.72 23.83 -5.21
C GLN A 79 29.96 24.39 -4.00
N MET A 80 29.00 23.67 -3.44
CA MET A 80 28.15 24.13 -2.33
C MET A 80 28.10 23.07 -1.23
N LYS A 81 27.83 23.52 -0.02
CA LYS A 81 27.54 22.57 1.07
C LYS A 81 26.28 21.76 0.71
N PRO A 82 26.28 20.45 0.99
CA PRO A 82 25.08 19.64 0.81
C PRO A 82 23.89 20.24 1.57
N VAL A 83 22.72 20.22 0.93
CA VAL A 83 21.47 20.69 1.52
C VAL A 83 20.56 19.50 1.69
N SER A 84 20.02 19.30 2.89
CA SER A 84 19.01 18.31 3.18
C SER A 84 17.67 18.97 3.47
N ARG A 85 16.58 18.36 3.02
CA ARG A 85 15.21 18.70 3.39
C ARG A 85 14.50 17.46 3.90
N LEU A 86 13.80 17.62 5.00
CA LEU A 86 13.00 16.56 5.62
C LEU A 86 11.53 16.68 5.20
N GLY A 87 10.78 15.61 5.41
CA GLY A 87 9.36 15.59 5.12
C GLY A 87 8.75 14.23 5.38
N THR A 88 7.59 14.03 4.76
CA THR A 88 6.83 12.78 4.83
C THR A 88 6.56 12.25 3.44
N TRP A 89 6.15 11.00 3.36
CA TRP A 89 5.68 10.41 2.10
C TRP A 89 4.46 9.54 2.33
N GLU A 90 3.72 9.32 1.26
CA GLU A 90 2.58 8.41 1.23
C GLU A 90 2.52 7.66 -0.09
N VAL A 91 1.74 6.58 -0.15
CA VAL A 91 1.52 5.81 -1.39
C VAL A 91 0.21 6.28 -2.02
N GLY A 92 0.30 6.81 -3.23
CA GLY A 92 -0.83 7.10 -4.10
C GLY A 92 -1.09 5.96 -5.10
N ASP A 93 -1.90 6.22 -6.11
CA ASP A 93 -2.27 5.26 -7.16
C ASP A 93 -1.08 4.94 -8.09
N GLY A 94 -0.19 4.03 -7.63
CA GLY A 94 1.00 3.59 -8.37
C GLY A 94 2.21 4.52 -8.30
N GLU A 95 2.14 5.54 -7.47
CA GLU A 95 3.21 6.50 -7.22
C GLU A 95 3.43 6.72 -5.71
N ARG A 96 4.54 7.36 -5.34
CA ARG A 96 4.76 7.87 -3.99
C ARG A 96 4.71 9.38 -4.01
N ILE A 97 3.92 9.92 -3.11
CA ILE A 97 3.78 11.36 -2.93
C ILE A 97 4.67 11.76 -1.76
N ILE A 98 5.63 12.64 -1.99
CA ILE A 98 6.59 13.13 -1.00
C ILE A 98 6.26 14.59 -0.73
N ARG A 99 6.05 14.93 0.54
CA ARG A 99 5.85 16.31 1.00
C ARG A 99 7.04 16.72 1.85
N LEU A 100 7.80 17.68 1.34
CA LEU A 100 8.95 18.23 2.05
C LEU A 100 8.53 19.43 2.88
N ASP A 101 9.04 19.47 4.10
CA ASP A 101 8.87 20.62 4.98
C ASP A 101 9.66 21.79 4.40
N ASP A 102 8.96 22.85 4.02
CA ASP A 102 9.56 24.12 3.60
C ASP A 102 8.87 25.24 4.39
N ASP A 103 9.67 26.14 4.98
CA ASP A 103 9.20 27.24 5.83
C ASP A 103 8.18 28.17 5.15
N LYS A 104 8.07 28.11 3.83
CA LYS A 104 7.21 29.02 3.06
C LYS A 104 6.09 28.38 2.26
N LYS A 105 6.28 27.16 1.77
CA LYS A 105 5.26 26.36 1.07
C LYS A 105 5.72 24.90 1.00
N PRO A 106 4.95 23.94 1.51
CA PRO A 106 5.29 22.55 1.37
C PRO A 106 5.43 22.18 -0.11
N GLY A 107 6.59 21.66 -0.46
CA GLY A 107 6.86 21.15 -1.81
C GLY A 107 6.28 19.74 -1.94
N GLU A 108 5.39 19.53 -2.90
CA GLU A 108 4.86 18.21 -3.23
C GLU A 108 5.61 17.63 -4.43
N PHE A 109 6.11 16.41 -4.27
CA PHE A 109 6.85 15.69 -5.28
C PHE A 109 6.24 14.29 -5.50
N PHE A 110 6.36 13.81 -6.72
CA PHE A 110 5.84 12.52 -7.14
C PHE A 110 7.01 11.64 -7.58
N LEU A 111 7.13 10.45 -6.97
CA LEU A 111 8.10 9.44 -7.37
C LEU A 111 7.36 8.34 -8.15
N ILE A 112 7.45 8.41 -9.47
CA ILE A 112 6.71 7.56 -10.41
C ILE A 112 7.64 6.52 -11.00
N LYS A 113 7.29 5.23 -10.87
CA LYS A 113 8.06 4.14 -11.46
C LYS A 113 8.02 4.17 -12.99
N ARG A 114 9.20 4.12 -13.63
CA ARG A 114 9.38 4.06 -15.08
C ARG A 114 10.38 2.94 -15.43
N GLY A 115 9.87 1.71 -15.53
CA GLY A 115 10.73 0.53 -15.69
C GLY A 115 11.63 0.31 -14.47
N VAL A 116 12.96 0.34 -14.67
CA VAL A 116 13.96 0.20 -13.59
C VAL A 116 14.30 1.52 -12.91
N ARG A 117 13.85 2.65 -13.44
CA ARG A 117 14.07 4.00 -12.90
C ARG A 117 12.80 4.57 -12.31
N TYR A 118 12.94 5.68 -11.61
CA TYR A 118 11.85 6.44 -11.02
C TYR A 118 11.96 7.90 -11.46
N ALA A 119 10.92 8.42 -12.10
CA ALA A 119 10.82 9.84 -12.38
C ALA A 119 10.47 10.58 -11.09
N PHE A 120 11.26 11.56 -10.71
CA PHE A 120 11.01 12.43 -9.58
C PHE A 120 10.56 13.79 -10.10
N GLN A 121 9.30 14.12 -9.86
CA GLN A 121 8.64 15.28 -10.45
C GLN A 121 8.03 16.16 -9.38
N SER A 122 7.95 17.44 -9.65
CA SER A 122 7.22 18.42 -8.84
C SER A 122 6.34 19.26 -9.76
N ILE A 123 5.22 19.76 -9.25
CA ILE A 123 4.34 20.69 -9.97
C ILE A 123 5.10 21.98 -10.36
N LYS A 124 6.15 22.35 -9.64
CA LYS A 124 6.87 23.63 -9.79
C LYS A 124 8.32 23.53 -10.24
N GLY A 125 8.78 22.34 -10.66
CA GLY A 125 10.03 22.28 -11.39
C GLY A 125 11.28 21.80 -10.67
N LEU A 126 11.36 20.53 -10.27
CA LEU A 126 12.64 19.85 -10.20
C LEU A 126 12.89 19.20 -11.58
N ARG A 127 13.48 19.96 -12.50
CA ARG A 127 13.78 19.52 -13.87
C ARG A 127 15.22 19.81 -14.19
N ASN A 128 15.77 18.99 -15.07
CA ASN A 128 17.04 19.28 -15.71
C ASN A 128 16.93 20.53 -16.62
N ASP A 129 18.06 21.12 -16.98
CA ASP A 129 18.13 22.31 -17.84
C ASP A 129 17.44 22.10 -19.21
N ASP A 130 17.38 20.86 -19.70
CA ASP A 130 16.68 20.47 -20.93
C ASP A 130 15.16 20.29 -20.75
N GLY A 131 14.65 20.54 -19.53
CA GLY A 131 13.25 20.38 -19.18
C GLY A 131 12.83 18.94 -18.85
N SER A 132 13.73 17.96 -18.96
CA SER A 132 13.45 16.57 -18.63
C SER A 132 13.27 16.37 -17.10
N SER A 133 12.51 15.34 -16.74
CA SER A 133 12.34 14.96 -15.34
C SER A 133 13.64 14.36 -14.78
N LEU A 134 13.93 14.65 -13.51
CA LEU A 134 14.97 13.96 -12.76
C LEU A 134 14.64 12.47 -12.67
N LEU A 135 15.54 11.60 -13.10
CA LEU A 135 15.44 10.16 -13.00
C LEU A 135 16.31 9.64 -11.87
N LEU A 136 15.69 8.94 -10.94
CA LEU A 136 16.35 8.28 -9.82
C LEU A 136 16.42 6.77 -10.03
N MET A 137 17.46 6.13 -9.53
CA MET A 137 17.57 4.68 -9.41
C MET A 137 17.56 4.27 -7.95
N ARG A 138 16.85 3.17 -7.63
CA ARG A 138 16.93 2.61 -6.28
C ARG A 138 18.30 1.99 -6.07
N ASN A 139 19.01 2.44 -5.05
CA ASN A 139 20.26 1.85 -4.61
C ASN A 139 19.96 0.65 -3.70
N LEU A 140 20.03 -0.57 -4.26
CA LEU A 140 19.74 -1.79 -3.53
C LEU A 140 20.74 -2.07 -2.41
N GLY A 141 21.98 -1.63 -2.54
CA GLY A 141 23.02 -1.83 -1.52
C GLY A 141 22.81 -0.96 -0.28
N LYS A 142 22.14 0.19 -0.43
CA LYS A 142 21.80 1.10 0.66
C LYS A 142 20.36 0.91 1.18
N SER A 143 19.48 0.31 0.37
CA SER A 143 18.09 0.07 0.73
C SER A 143 17.97 -1.21 1.56
N ARG A 144 17.00 -1.26 2.48
CA ARG A 144 16.80 -2.37 3.40
C ARG A 144 15.34 -2.79 3.47
N LYS A 145 15.10 -4.11 3.35
CA LYS A 145 13.81 -4.74 3.68
C LYS A 145 13.83 -5.26 5.11
N ALA A 146 12.66 -5.31 5.74
CA ALA A 146 12.43 -6.05 6.96
C ALA A 146 11.24 -6.99 6.79
N SER A 147 11.21 -8.01 7.63
CA SER A 147 10.11 -8.97 7.72
C SER A 147 9.27 -8.61 8.94
N PHE A 148 7.97 -8.52 8.75
CA PHE A 148 7.00 -8.24 9.80
C PHE A 148 6.05 -9.42 9.92
N PRO A 149 5.95 -10.03 11.10
CA PRO A 149 4.96 -11.08 11.31
C PRO A 149 3.55 -10.49 11.21
N ILE A 150 2.65 -11.28 10.64
CA ILE A 150 1.22 -11.00 10.62
C ILE A 150 0.47 -12.24 11.04
N GLU A 151 -0.53 -12.08 11.88
CA GLU A 151 -1.48 -13.12 12.25
C GLU A 151 -2.89 -12.56 12.08
N ILE A 152 -3.73 -13.29 11.35
CA ILE A 152 -5.15 -13.00 11.18
C ILE A 152 -5.94 -14.19 11.70
N THR A 153 -6.75 -13.99 12.72
CA THR A 153 -7.64 -15.01 13.26
C THR A 153 -9.07 -14.72 12.83
N PHE A 154 -9.68 -15.69 12.18
CA PHE A 154 -11.07 -15.66 11.76
C PHE A 154 -11.93 -16.37 12.81
N GLY A 155 -12.84 -15.63 13.41
CA GLY A 155 -13.84 -16.13 14.33
C GLY A 155 -15.16 -16.42 13.63
N ASP A 156 -16.06 -17.01 14.40
CA ASP A 156 -17.44 -17.22 13.97
C ASP A 156 -18.16 -15.87 13.75
N GLU A 157 -19.28 -15.92 13.00
CA GLU A 157 -20.15 -14.75 12.76
C GLU A 157 -19.46 -13.53 12.13
N GLY A 158 -18.36 -13.74 11.40
CA GLY A 158 -17.65 -12.66 10.71
C GLY A 158 -16.69 -11.85 11.59
N GLY A 159 -16.43 -12.28 12.81
CA GLY A 159 -15.43 -11.65 13.69
C GLY A 159 -13.99 -11.94 13.21
N ALA A 160 -13.09 -10.96 13.33
CA ALA A 160 -11.67 -11.13 13.03
C ALA A 160 -10.79 -10.49 14.10
N ARG A 161 -9.56 -11.02 14.23
CA ARG A 161 -8.47 -10.38 14.98
C ARG A 161 -7.24 -10.31 14.10
N VAL A 162 -6.54 -9.19 14.16
CA VAL A 162 -5.29 -9.00 13.41
C VAL A 162 -4.20 -8.53 14.37
N ALA A 163 -3.03 -9.14 14.26
CA ALA A 163 -1.82 -8.74 14.98
C ALA A 163 -0.65 -8.58 14.00
N GLY A 164 0.25 -7.68 14.28
CA GLY A 164 1.42 -7.39 13.46
C GLY A 164 1.12 -6.51 12.23
N ALA A 165 2.03 -6.48 11.28
CA ALA A 165 1.94 -5.72 10.01
C ALA A 165 1.47 -4.26 10.19
N GLY A 166 2.16 -3.51 11.06
CA GLY A 166 1.92 -2.08 11.25
C GLY A 166 0.88 -1.72 12.33
N LEU A 167 0.20 -2.68 12.91
CA LEU A 167 -0.67 -2.43 14.06
C LEU A 167 0.15 -2.38 15.36
N PRO A 168 -0.16 -1.43 16.27
CA PRO A 168 0.56 -1.29 17.54
C PRO A 168 0.31 -2.46 18.50
N GLN A 169 -0.83 -3.12 18.35
CA GLN A 169 -1.25 -4.27 19.17
C GLN A 169 -2.23 -5.14 18.37
N MET A 170 -2.63 -6.27 18.96
CA MET A 170 -3.73 -7.07 18.41
C MET A 170 -5.03 -6.27 18.42
N MET A 171 -5.67 -6.19 17.27
CA MET A 171 -6.91 -5.45 17.07
C MET A 171 -8.02 -6.38 16.63
N THR A 172 -9.24 -6.07 17.05
CA THR A 172 -10.46 -6.78 16.65
C THR A 172 -11.17 -6.04 15.51
N GLY A 173 -11.86 -6.78 14.69
CA GLY A 173 -12.62 -6.26 13.58
C GLY A 173 -13.56 -7.28 13.00
N GLU A 174 -13.93 -7.07 11.76
CA GLU A 174 -14.89 -7.89 11.03
C GLU A 174 -14.25 -8.41 9.73
N TRP A 175 -14.69 -9.54 9.28
CA TRP A 175 -14.34 -10.05 7.98
C TRP A 175 -15.57 -10.38 7.15
N SER A 176 -15.41 -10.33 5.84
CA SER A 176 -16.40 -10.74 4.87
C SER A 176 -15.73 -11.43 3.71
N ARG A 177 -16.49 -12.30 3.03
CA ARG A 177 -16.01 -13.03 1.86
C ARG A 177 -16.95 -12.83 0.67
N VAL A 178 -16.36 -12.64 -0.49
CA VAL A 178 -17.06 -12.64 -1.77
C VAL A 178 -16.25 -13.49 -2.75
N SER A 179 -16.76 -14.66 -3.10
CA SER A 179 -16.06 -15.65 -3.93
C SER A 179 -14.73 -16.12 -3.27
N ASP A 180 -13.61 -15.94 -3.95
CA ASP A 180 -12.25 -16.27 -3.48
C ASP A 180 -11.60 -15.15 -2.65
N ARG A 181 -12.24 -13.99 -2.54
CA ARG A 181 -11.72 -12.80 -1.86
C ARG A 181 -12.26 -12.65 -0.46
N VAL A 182 -11.36 -12.48 0.49
CA VAL A 182 -11.65 -12.21 1.88
C VAL A 182 -11.19 -10.80 2.21
N THR A 183 -12.06 -10.01 2.82
CA THR A 183 -11.73 -8.67 3.30
C THR A 183 -11.84 -8.63 4.81
N VAL A 184 -10.77 -8.22 5.48
CA VAL A 184 -10.76 -7.98 6.93
C VAL A 184 -10.72 -6.48 7.17
N THR A 185 -11.61 -5.97 8.01
CA THR A 185 -11.72 -4.55 8.34
C THR A 185 -11.51 -4.35 9.83
N ILE A 186 -10.50 -3.56 10.19
CA ILE A 186 -10.21 -3.14 11.57
C ILE A 186 -10.52 -1.66 11.69
N LYS A 187 -11.23 -1.27 12.73
CA LYS A 187 -11.49 0.14 13.06
C LYS A 187 -10.75 0.48 14.35
N LEU A 188 -9.87 1.45 14.28
CA LEU A 188 -9.27 2.03 15.47
C LEU A 188 -10.22 3.11 16.01
N PRO A 189 -10.56 3.05 17.31
CA PRO A 189 -11.43 4.05 17.89
C PRO A 189 -10.75 5.43 17.86
N LYS A 190 -11.58 6.47 17.75
CA LYS A 190 -11.13 7.83 17.92
C LYS A 190 -10.57 8.00 19.34
N ILE A 191 -9.32 8.41 19.45
CA ILE A 191 -8.73 8.77 20.75
C ILE A 191 -9.00 10.26 20.96
N VAL A 192 -9.76 10.58 22.00
CA VAL A 192 -9.97 11.95 22.45
C VAL A 192 -8.92 12.23 23.53
N LEU A 193 -7.94 13.05 23.18
CA LEU A 193 -6.99 13.59 24.15
C LEU A 193 -7.61 14.83 24.80
N GLU A 194 -7.39 15.04 26.10
CA GLU A 194 -7.96 16.16 26.86
C GLU A 194 -7.47 17.53 26.35
N GLU A 195 -6.37 17.59 25.61
CA GLU A 195 -5.81 18.80 25.02
C GLU A 195 -5.78 18.69 23.48
N GLU A 196 -6.81 19.25 22.85
CA GLU A 196 -6.95 19.74 21.45
C GLU A 196 -6.58 18.82 20.26
N GLU A 197 -5.82 17.77 20.37
CA GLU A 197 -5.55 16.87 19.26
C GLU A 197 -6.45 15.62 19.27
N ASN A 198 -7.57 15.72 18.57
CA ASN A 198 -8.40 14.55 18.29
C ASN A 198 -7.73 13.68 17.23
N ILE A 199 -7.21 12.50 17.62
CA ILE A 199 -6.76 11.50 16.66
C ILE A 199 -8.01 10.93 15.95
N PRO A 200 -8.13 11.11 14.63
CA PRO A 200 -9.30 10.67 13.89
C PRO A 200 -9.41 9.14 13.86
N GLU A 201 -10.63 8.64 13.70
CA GLU A 201 -10.88 7.21 13.50
C GLU A 201 -10.16 6.73 12.25
N GLU A 202 -9.30 5.72 12.39
CA GLU A 202 -8.62 5.05 11.29
C GLU A 202 -9.24 3.69 11.03
N SER A 203 -9.37 3.33 9.78
CA SER A 203 -9.80 1.99 9.38
C SER A 203 -8.73 1.32 8.53
N TYR A 204 -8.40 0.09 8.86
CA TYR A 204 -7.47 -0.75 8.12
C TYR A 204 -8.27 -1.83 7.39
N LYS A 205 -8.00 -2.01 6.09
CA LYS A 205 -8.58 -3.10 5.32
C LYS A 205 -7.48 -3.97 4.75
N TYR A 206 -7.57 -5.25 5.02
CA TYR A 206 -6.71 -6.29 4.48
C TYR A 206 -7.50 -7.04 3.41
N PHE A 207 -6.98 -7.06 2.20
CA PHE A 207 -7.56 -7.79 1.08
C PHE A 207 -6.75 -9.07 0.87
N LEU A 208 -7.40 -10.19 1.04
CA LEU A 208 -6.81 -11.51 0.91
C LEU A 208 -7.56 -12.28 -0.18
N ARG A 209 -6.87 -13.23 -0.78
CA ARG A 209 -7.43 -14.17 -1.73
C ARG A 209 -7.11 -15.60 -1.29
N CYS A 210 -8.06 -16.51 -1.41
CA CYS A 210 -7.80 -17.92 -1.20
C CYS A 210 -6.74 -18.40 -2.19
N SER A 211 -5.73 -19.13 -1.70
CA SER A 211 -4.66 -19.66 -2.55
C SER A 211 -5.20 -20.81 -3.40
N GLU A 212 -4.89 -20.80 -4.68
CA GLU A 212 -5.16 -21.92 -5.59
C GLU A 212 -4.11 -23.03 -5.48
N GLU A 213 -2.90 -22.65 -4.99
CA GLU A 213 -1.73 -23.55 -4.95
C GLU A 213 -1.60 -24.31 -3.64
N ALA A 214 -2.14 -23.77 -2.55
CA ALA A 214 -2.03 -24.36 -1.22
C ALA A 214 -3.39 -24.40 -0.54
N ASP A 215 -3.83 -25.60 -0.16
CA ASP A 215 -5.03 -25.76 0.65
C ASP A 215 -4.87 -25.03 1.99
N LYS A 216 -5.91 -24.30 2.38
CA LYS A 216 -5.95 -23.49 3.61
C LYS A 216 -4.87 -22.41 3.70
N ALA A 217 -4.52 -21.78 2.59
CA ALA A 217 -3.66 -20.62 2.58
C ALA A 217 -4.36 -19.38 1.98
N LEU A 218 -4.01 -18.21 2.50
CA LEU A 218 -4.51 -16.93 2.04
C LEU A 218 -3.37 -16.07 1.53
N VAL A 219 -3.51 -15.50 0.34
CA VAL A 219 -2.57 -14.54 -0.23
C VAL A 219 -2.99 -13.14 0.16
N LEU A 220 -2.17 -12.42 0.90
CA LEU A 220 -2.40 -11.02 1.22
C LEU A 220 -2.02 -10.15 0.01
N GLU A 221 -3.03 -9.62 -0.66
CA GLU A 221 -2.84 -8.84 -1.89
C GLU A 221 -2.56 -7.36 -1.60
N LYS A 222 -3.26 -6.80 -0.60
CA LYS A 222 -3.24 -5.36 -0.35
C LYS A 222 -3.66 -5.05 1.08
N MET A 223 -3.04 -4.05 1.67
CA MET A 223 -3.51 -3.39 2.90
C MET A 223 -3.80 -1.93 2.61
N VAL A 224 -4.93 -1.43 3.07
CA VAL A 224 -5.35 -0.04 2.85
C VAL A 224 -5.73 0.59 4.18
N VAL A 225 -5.22 1.78 4.42
CA VAL A 225 -5.57 2.60 5.59
C VAL A 225 -6.52 3.71 5.14
N MET A 226 -7.68 3.80 5.79
CA MET A 226 -8.60 4.92 5.61
C MET A 226 -8.45 5.90 6.77
N ARG A 227 -8.20 7.14 6.44
CA ARG A 227 -8.22 8.25 7.39
C ARG A 227 -9.31 9.25 7.02
N PRO A 228 -10.06 9.78 7.97
CA PRO A 228 -10.95 10.89 7.69
C PRO A 228 -10.10 12.11 7.32
N PHE A 229 -10.46 12.75 6.25
CA PHE A 229 -9.88 14.00 5.78
C PHE A 229 -10.89 15.12 6.00
N VAL A 230 -10.47 16.21 6.63
CA VAL A 230 -11.27 17.42 6.77
C VAL A 230 -10.82 18.41 5.72
N LYS A 231 -11.71 18.80 4.81
CA LYS A 231 -11.42 19.84 3.82
C LYS A 231 -11.36 21.22 4.47
N GLU A 232 -10.81 22.21 3.76
CA GLU A 232 -10.77 23.62 4.19
C GLU A 232 -12.16 24.18 4.48
N ASP A 233 -13.21 23.67 3.84
CA ASP A 233 -14.61 24.03 4.06
C ASP A 233 -15.25 23.34 5.29
N GLY A 234 -14.48 22.58 6.05
CA GLY A 234 -14.94 21.82 7.22
C GLY A 234 -15.69 20.54 6.87
N SER A 235 -15.93 20.24 5.60
CA SER A 235 -16.59 19.00 5.20
C SER A 235 -15.66 17.78 5.41
N LYS A 236 -16.19 16.72 6.03
CA LYS A 236 -15.46 15.48 6.25
C LYS A 236 -15.58 14.58 5.01
N ARG A 237 -14.47 14.20 4.42
CA ARG A 237 -14.40 13.11 3.45
C ARG A 237 -13.53 11.99 3.98
N GLN A 238 -13.88 10.76 3.65
CA GLN A 238 -12.97 9.64 3.84
C GLN A 238 -11.98 9.63 2.67
N SER A 239 -10.71 9.72 2.97
CA SER A 239 -9.65 9.60 1.98
C SER A 239 -8.92 8.27 2.21
N TRP A 240 -8.70 7.53 1.12
CA TRP A 240 -7.84 6.36 1.10
C TRP A 240 -6.40 6.84 1.07
N MET A 241 -5.69 6.75 2.19
CA MET A 241 -4.39 7.42 2.31
C MET A 241 -3.17 6.54 2.12
N SER A 242 -3.22 5.27 2.18
CA SER A 242 -2.10 4.45 1.74
C SER A 242 -2.52 3.01 1.51
N SER A 243 -2.13 2.46 0.40
CA SER A 243 -2.14 1.03 0.21
C SER A 243 -0.70 0.54 0.29
N LEU A 244 -0.37 -0.24 1.30
CA LEU A 244 0.81 -1.06 1.21
C LEU A 244 0.50 -2.14 0.16
N ILE A 245 1.05 -1.95 -1.02
CA ILE A 245 1.05 -3.00 -2.05
C ILE A 245 2.32 -3.78 -1.78
N PHE A 246 2.15 -4.99 -1.28
CA PHE A 246 3.27 -5.87 -1.02
C PHE A 246 3.88 -6.33 -2.35
N SER A 247 5.17 -6.08 -2.53
CA SER A 247 5.89 -6.51 -3.72
C SER A 247 5.93 -8.05 -3.85
N ASP A 248 5.86 -8.72 -2.74
CA ASP A 248 6.00 -10.18 -2.63
C ASP A 248 4.73 -10.74 -1.97
N ARG A 249 3.60 -10.71 -2.61
CA ARG A 249 2.30 -11.20 -2.14
C ARG A 249 2.41 -12.23 -1.01
N PRO A 250 2.40 -11.81 0.28
CA PRO A 250 2.66 -12.72 1.39
C PRO A 250 1.59 -13.80 1.46
N VAL A 251 2.03 -15.03 1.66
CA VAL A 251 1.14 -16.18 1.86
C VAL A 251 0.99 -16.40 3.35
N LEU A 252 -0.25 -16.39 3.82
CA LEU A 252 -0.62 -16.72 5.19
C LEU A 252 -1.10 -18.17 5.22
N VAL A 253 -0.51 -18.97 6.08
CA VAL A 253 -0.87 -20.38 6.25
C VAL A 253 -1.64 -20.60 7.54
N ALA A 254 -2.56 -21.54 7.53
CA ALA A 254 -3.31 -21.93 8.73
C ALA A 254 -2.34 -22.48 9.77
N LYS A 255 -2.54 -22.06 11.04
CA LYS A 255 -1.73 -22.46 12.20
C LYS A 255 -2.25 -23.74 12.83
#